data_efb57e4dc312f83cad4d02b8815050b4
#
_entry.id   efb57e4dc312f83cad4d02b8815050b4
#
_cell.length_a   1.000
_cell.length_b   1.000
_cell.length_c   1.000
_cell.angle_alpha   90.00
_cell.angle_beta   90.00
_cell.angle_gamma   90.00
#
_symmetry.space_group_name_H-M   'P 1'
#
loop_
_entity.id
_entity.type
_entity.pdbx_description
1 polymer ?
#
loop_
_entity_poly.entity_id
_entity_poly.type
_entity_poly.pdbx_seq_one_letter_code
_entity_poly.pdbx_strand_id
1 'polypeptide(L)'
;MKRVVGTVAALILALTLPGHAQRPNQHPGEGGHPHPVGPEPVGGGHIPAHGPIGHTQLPKGHPDQPGHPTAPHVDPGTDRWVGHSARGDAGYHLDHPWEHGHFPGAIGRSHVWRLTGGGPSRFGFGGYYFSVAPADIGYCDGWLWDSDDIVLYEDPDHPGWYLAYNVRLGIYVHVMFLRT
;
A
#
# COMPACT_ATOMS: atom_id res chain seq x y z
N MET A 1 -12.45 -45.24 -61.92
CA MET A 1 -12.54 -45.96 -60.66
C MET A 1 -11.22 -46.65 -60.41
N LYS A 2 -10.28 -46.04 -59.74
CA LYS A 2 -9.03 -46.69 -59.31
C LYS A 2 -8.68 -46.16 -57.94
N ARG A 3 -8.69 -47.03 -56.93
CA ARG A 3 -8.24 -46.79 -55.58
C ARG A 3 -6.72 -46.84 -55.53
N VAL A 4 -6.07 -45.85 -54.94
CA VAL A 4 -4.63 -45.92 -54.60
C VAL A 4 -4.55 -45.90 -53.10
N VAL A 5 -4.06 -47.00 -52.56
CA VAL A 5 -3.71 -47.17 -51.13
C VAL A 5 -2.29 -46.76 -50.99
N GLY A 6 -2.02 -45.71 -50.23
CA GLY A 6 -0.70 -45.25 -49.87
C GLY A 6 -0.35 -45.68 -48.45
N THR A 7 0.60 -46.59 -48.34
CA THR A 7 1.15 -47.08 -47.10
C THR A 7 2.18 -46.05 -46.57
N VAL A 8 1.98 -45.49 -45.38
CA VAL A 8 2.98 -44.63 -44.70
C VAL A 8 3.71 -45.49 -43.70
N ALA A 9 5.02 -45.67 -43.93
CA ALA A 9 5.93 -46.34 -43.00
C ALA A 9 6.36 -45.37 -41.91
N ALA A 10 6.07 -45.74 -40.67
CA ALA A 10 6.54 -45.00 -39.48
C ALA A 10 7.98 -45.39 -39.13
N LEU A 11 8.90 -44.44 -39.22
CA LEU A 11 10.30 -44.61 -38.80
C LEU A 11 10.40 -44.21 -37.32
N ILE A 12 10.63 -45.17 -36.45
CA ILE A 12 10.90 -44.93 -35.03
C ILE A 12 12.40 -44.72 -34.85
N LEU A 13 12.79 -43.49 -34.56
CA LEU A 13 14.16 -43.13 -34.21
C LEU A 13 14.34 -43.19 -32.69
N ALA A 14 15.01 -44.24 -32.20
CA ALA A 14 15.36 -44.34 -30.79
C ALA A 14 16.63 -43.48 -30.52
N LEU A 15 16.45 -42.36 -29.78
CA LEU A 15 17.56 -41.55 -29.30
C LEU A 15 17.97 -42.06 -27.91
N THR A 16 19.11 -42.69 -27.82
CA THR A 16 19.79 -43.02 -26.57
C THR A 16 20.44 -41.75 -25.98
N LEU A 17 20.01 -41.36 -24.81
CA LEU A 17 20.63 -40.26 -24.05
C LEU A 17 21.84 -40.79 -23.25
N PRO A 18 23.00 -40.14 -23.33
CA PRO A 18 24.10 -40.44 -22.44
C PRO A 18 23.81 -39.82 -21.06
N GLY A 19 23.97 -40.64 -20.02
CA GLY A 19 23.89 -40.20 -18.64
C GLY A 19 24.95 -39.15 -18.31
N HIS A 20 24.51 -38.01 -17.82
CA HIS A 20 25.41 -37.01 -17.26
C HIS A 20 25.55 -37.24 -15.76
N ALA A 21 26.77 -37.50 -15.36
CA ALA A 21 27.20 -37.58 -13.97
C ALA A 21 26.89 -36.24 -13.24
N GLN A 22 26.26 -36.36 -12.09
CA GLN A 22 26.07 -35.26 -11.15
C GLN A 22 27.43 -34.73 -10.68
N ARG A 23 27.69 -33.46 -10.95
CA ARG A 23 28.78 -32.72 -10.31
C ARG A 23 28.26 -32.18 -8.96
N PRO A 24 29.08 -32.20 -7.90
CA PRO A 24 28.70 -31.65 -6.61
C PRO A 24 28.56 -30.13 -6.71
N ASN A 25 27.59 -29.62 -6.01
CA ASN A 25 27.22 -28.21 -5.82
C ASN A 25 28.44 -27.32 -5.59
N GLN A 26 28.73 -26.48 -6.57
CA GLN A 26 29.34 -25.20 -6.32
C GLN A 26 28.19 -24.17 -6.44
N HIS A 27 27.85 -23.57 -5.32
CA HIS A 27 27.02 -22.37 -5.32
C HIS A 27 27.82 -21.26 -6.01
N PRO A 28 27.45 -20.81 -7.21
CA PRO A 28 27.86 -19.49 -7.64
C PRO A 28 27.14 -18.49 -6.78
N GLY A 29 27.89 -17.50 -6.31
CA GLY A 29 27.35 -16.43 -5.47
C GLY A 29 26.05 -15.89 -6.00
N GLU A 30 25.14 -15.59 -5.08
CA GLU A 30 23.87 -14.92 -5.28
C GLU A 30 24.10 -13.65 -6.11
N GLY A 31 23.87 -13.77 -7.40
CA GLY A 31 23.52 -12.63 -8.22
C GLY A 31 22.20 -12.12 -7.67
N GLY A 32 22.24 -11.01 -6.95
CA GLY A 32 21.06 -10.37 -6.42
C GLY A 32 20.05 -10.20 -7.54
N HIS A 33 18.96 -10.94 -7.47
CA HIS A 33 17.78 -10.59 -8.20
C HIS A 33 17.40 -9.18 -7.73
N PRO A 34 17.18 -8.22 -8.63
CA PRO A 34 16.58 -6.97 -8.22
C PRO A 34 15.23 -7.32 -7.60
N HIS A 35 15.17 -7.28 -6.27
CA HIS A 35 13.89 -7.26 -5.60
C HIS A 35 13.11 -6.11 -6.21
N PRO A 36 11.83 -6.28 -6.59
CA PRO A 36 11.00 -5.15 -6.91
C PRO A 36 11.15 -4.20 -5.72
N VAL A 37 11.70 -3.03 -5.99
CA VAL A 37 11.84 -1.98 -4.99
C VAL A 37 10.41 -1.59 -4.68
N GLY A 38 9.85 -2.19 -3.63
CA GLY A 38 8.67 -1.64 -3.00
C GLY A 38 8.99 -0.20 -2.62
N PRO A 39 7.99 0.68 -2.51
CA PRO A 39 8.23 2.07 -2.16
C PRO A 39 9.15 2.10 -0.95
N GLU A 40 10.34 2.69 -1.12
CA GLU A 40 11.30 2.79 -0.04
C GLU A 40 10.63 3.50 1.14
N PRO A 41 10.93 3.11 2.39
CA PRO A 41 10.46 3.84 3.54
C PRO A 41 11.04 5.24 3.45
N VAL A 42 10.22 6.17 3.00
CA VAL A 42 10.60 7.56 2.84
C VAL A 42 10.54 8.24 4.20
N GLY A 43 11.62 8.86 4.53
CA GLY A 43 11.69 9.77 5.62
C GLY A 43 12.34 9.18 6.87
N GLY A 44 13.61 9.54 7.10
CA GLY A 44 14.14 9.68 8.46
C GLY A 44 13.35 10.74 9.23
N GLY A 45 12.09 10.93 8.86
CA GLY A 45 11.23 11.95 9.37
C GLY A 45 10.50 11.51 10.62
N HIS A 46 9.84 12.43 11.20
CA HIS A 46 9.21 12.47 12.49
C HIS A 46 7.84 11.76 12.54
N ILE A 47 7.50 10.97 11.52
CA ILE A 47 6.27 10.16 11.56
C ILE A 47 6.45 9.16 12.70
N PRO A 48 5.47 9.07 13.61
CA PRO A 48 5.52 8.10 14.70
C PRO A 48 5.79 6.72 14.11
N ALA A 49 6.90 6.09 14.55
CA ALA A 49 7.33 4.79 14.05
C ALA A 49 6.31 3.67 14.32
N HIS A 50 5.26 3.97 15.07
CA HIS A 50 4.31 2.99 15.55
C HIS A 50 2.90 3.42 15.17
N GLY A 51 2.33 2.71 14.21
CA GLY A 51 0.88 2.67 14.06
C GLY A 51 0.22 2.17 15.35
N PRO A 52 -1.09 2.26 15.50
CA PRO A 52 -1.77 1.64 16.62
C PRO A 52 -1.40 0.16 16.60
N ILE A 53 -1.09 -0.40 17.76
CA ILE A 53 -0.97 -1.86 17.91
C ILE A 53 -2.38 -2.39 17.67
N GLY A 54 -2.71 -2.56 16.40
CA GLY A 54 -3.97 -3.11 15.98
C GLY A 54 -3.84 -4.62 15.94
N HIS A 55 -4.84 -5.30 16.39
CA HIS A 55 -5.01 -6.74 16.20
C HIS A 55 -5.28 -7.10 14.74
N THR A 56 -5.12 -6.18 13.84
CA THR A 56 -5.38 -6.36 12.43
C THR A 56 -4.14 -6.98 11.82
N GLN A 57 -4.22 -8.26 11.56
CA GLN A 57 -3.37 -8.82 10.52
C GLN A 57 -3.71 -8.04 9.26
N LEU A 58 -2.73 -7.30 8.73
CA LEU A 58 -2.88 -6.77 7.39
C LEU A 58 -3.42 -7.91 6.53
N PRO A 59 -4.47 -7.69 5.74
CA PRO A 59 -4.87 -8.64 4.74
C PRO A 59 -3.60 -9.00 3.99
N LYS A 60 -3.25 -10.28 3.92
CA LYS A 60 -2.02 -10.77 3.30
C LYS A 60 -1.94 -10.19 1.89
N GLY A 61 -1.18 -9.09 1.77
CA GLY A 61 -1.04 -8.34 0.55
C GLY A 61 -2.37 -7.77 0.06
N HIS A 62 -2.53 -6.45 0.04
CA HIS A 62 -3.14 -5.91 -1.14
C HIS A 62 -2.16 -6.28 -2.25
N PRO A 63 -2.40 -7.37 -3.02
CA PRO A 63 -1.54 -7.66 -4.15
C PRO A 63 -1.60 -6.41 -5.03
N ASP A 64 -0.45 -5.99 -5.55
CA ASP A 64 -0.40 -5.00 -6.60
C ASP A 64 -1.41 -5.42 -7.66
N GLN A 65 -2.60 -4.85 -7.60
CA GLN A 65 -3.59 -5.09 -8.62
C GLN A 65 -3.11 -4.33 -9.85
N PRO A 66 -3.05 -4.96 -11.02
CA PRO A 66 -2.68 -4.28 -12.25
C PRO A 66 -3.49 -2.98 -12.39
N GLY A 67 -2.80 -1.83 -12.36
CA GLY A 67 -3.44 -0.52 -12.43
C GLY A 67 -3.68 0.20 -11.10
N HIS A 68 -3.47 -0.45 -9.96
CA HIS A 68 -3.51 0.19 -8.64
C HIS A 68 -2.14 0.08 -7.98
N PRO A 69 -1.49 1.22 -7.68
CA PRO A 69 -0.24 1.20 -6.92
C PRO A 69 -0.49 0.62 -5.52
N THR A 70 0.53 -0.01 -4.94
CA THR A 70 0.48 -0.49 -3.55
C THR A 70 0.12 0.67 -2.63
N ALA A 71 -0.98 0.54 -1.90
CA ALA A 71 -1.43 1.59 -0.99
C ALA A 71 -0.39 1.87 0.10
N PRO A 72 -0.20 3.13 0.50
CA PRO A 72 0.61 3.47 1.65
C PRO A 72 0.10 2.74 2.89
N HIS A 73 0.99 2.06 3.62
CA HIS A 73 0.61 1.20 4.74
C HIS A 73 1.64 1.24 5.87
N VAL A 74 1.23 0.76 7.04
CA VAL A 74 2.15 0.52 8.14
C VAL A 74 2.50 -0.97 8.17
N ASP A 75 3.80 -1.28 8.06
CA ASP A 75 4.29 -2.65 8.13
C ASP A 75 4.08 -3.21 9.55
N PRO A 76 3.29 -4.29 9.72
CA PRO A 76 2.93 -4.80 11.04
C PRO A 76 4.09 -5.48 11.78
N GLY A 77 5.14 -5.85 11.07
CA GLY A 77 6.31 -6.51 11.68
C GLY A 77 7.32 -5.52 12.23
N THR A 78 7.38 -4.32 11.65
CA THR A 78 8.39 -3.30 11.98
C THR A 78 7.79 -1.97 12.41
N ASP A 79 6.48 -1.82 12.37
CA ASP A 79 5.73 -0.59 12.63
C ASP A 79 6.20 0.59 11.73
N ARG A 80 6.75 0.28 10.56
CA ARG A 80 7.25 1.29 9.62
C ARG A 80 6.16 1.78 8.70
N TRP A 81 6.14 3.08 8.48
CA TRP A 81 5.30 3.72 7.48
C TRP A 81 5.94 3.52 6.10
N VAL A 82 5.24 2.83 5.22
CA VAL A 82 5.70 2.49 3.86
C VAL A 82 4.88 3.26 2.85
N GLY A 83 5.55 3.82 1.84
CA GLY A 83 4.87 4.57 0.77
C GLY A 83 4.55 6.02 1.10
N HIS A 84 5.09 6.57 2.20
CA HIS A 84 4.98 7.99 2.49
C HIS A 84 5.82 8.81 1.50
N SER A 85 5.21 9.86 0.95
CA SER A 85 5.88 10.73 -0.01
C SER A 85 6.96 11.58 0.62
N ALA A 86 7.97 11.93 -0.16
CA ALA A 86 9.04 12.80 0.31
C ALA A 86 8.54 14.23 0.51
N ARG A 87 9.18 14.93 1.43
CA ARG A 87 8.94 16.37 1.64
C ARG A 87 9.06 17.13 0.33
N GLY A 88 8.05 17.94 0.03
CA GLY A 88 8.01 18.73 -1.21
C GLY A 88 7.41 18.01 -2.41
N ASP A 89 6.80 16.84 -2.23
CA ASP A 89 5.99 16.21 -3.27
C ASP A 89 4.87 17.17 -3.70
N ALA A 90 4.81 17.46 -5.00
CA ALA A 90 3.83 18.38 -5.57
C ALA A 90 2.38 17.91 -5.38
N GLY A 91 2.15 16.60 -5.20
CA GLY A 91 0.83 16.03 -4.96
C GLY A 91 0.21 16.45 -3.62
N TYR A 92 1.05 16.90 -2.67
CA TYR A 92 0.62 17.33 -1.34
C TYR A 92 0.96 18.80 -1.05
N HIS A 93 1.40 19.55 -2.07
CA HIS A 93 1.64 20.97 -1.91
C HIS A 93 0.31 21.72 -1.74
N LEU A 94 0.24 22.56 -0.71
CA LEU A 94 -0.88 23.49 -0.47
C LEU A 94 -0.38 24.92 -0.50
N ASP A 95 -1.04 25.79 -1.28
CA ASP A 95 -0.74 27.21 -1.31
C ASP A 95 -1.05 27.89 0.04
N HIS A 96 -2.04 27.39 0.74
CA HIS A 96 -2.49 27.87 2.04
C HIS A 96 -2.62 26.72 3.06
N PRO A 97 -1.48 26.21 3.58
CA PRO A 97 -1.51 25.22 4.66
C PRO A 97 -2.33 25.75 5.84
N TRP A 98 -3.14 24.89 6.44
CA TRP A 98 -3.96 25.24 7.61
C TRP A 98 -5.06 26.29 7.36
N GLU A 99 -5.54 26.42 6.12
CA GLU A 99 -6.62 27.34 5.76
C GLU A 99 -7.87 27.21 6.67
N HIS A 100 -8.15 25.99 7.12
CA HIS A 100 -9.26 25.69 8.03
C HIS A 100 -8.82 25.55 9.49
N GLY A 101 -7.58 25.96 9.82
CA GLY A 101 -6.99 25.80 11.14
C GLY A 101 -6.46 24.40 11.41
N HIS A 102 -5.93 24.21 12.61
CA HIS A 102 -5.47 22.90 13.07
C HIS A 102 -6.63 22.10 13.65
N PHE A 103 -6.56 20.78 13.48
CA PHE A 103 -7.51 19.87 14.12
C PHE A 103 -7.37 19.95 15.64
N PRO A 104 -8.42 20.30 16.37
CA PRO A 104 -8.35 20.50 17.82
C PRO A 104 -8.50 19.20 18.62
N GLY A 105 -8.78 18.08 17.95
CA GLY A 105 -8.98 16.79 18.59
C GLY A 105 -7.68 16.05 18.89
N ALA A 106 -7.81 14.90 19.54
CA ALA A 106 -6.68 14.06 19.89
C ALA A 106 -6.11 13.35 18.65
N ILE A 107 -4.79 13.30 18.56
CA ILE A 107 -4.03 12.60 17.52
C ILE A 107 -3.10 11.56 18.15
N GLY A 108 -2.58 10.66 17.31
CA GLY A 108 -1.64 9.62 17.69
C GLY A 108 -2.31 8.33 18.17
N ARG A 109 -1.48 7.31 18.34
CA ARG A 109 -1.88 5.91 18.58
C ARG A 109 -2.80 5.65 19.77
N SER A 110 -2.85 6.57 20.73
CA SER A 110 -3.67 6.43 21.93
C SER A 110 -5.13 6.81 21.71
N HIS A 111 -5.47 7.34 20.54
CA HIS A 111 -6.82 7.82 20.26
C HIS A 111 -7.35 7.28 18.93
N VAL A 112 -8.43 6.53 19.04
CA VAL A 112 -9.11 5.94 17.87
C VAL A 112 -10.42 6.68 17.64
N TRP A 113 -10.64 7.08 16.40
CA TRP A 113 -11.86 7.73 15.94
C TRP A 113 -12.68 6.77 15.09
N ARG A 114 -13.98 6.72 15.32
CA ARG A 114 -14.89 5.96 14.47
C ARG A 114 -15.49 6.85 13.40
N LEU A 115 -15.39 6.43 12.14
CA LEU A 115 -16.03 7.12 11.02
C LEU A 115 -17.55 7.08 11.16
N THR A 116 -18.20 8.20 10.83
CA THR A 116 -19.65 8.38 10.99
C THR A 116 -20.39 8.65 9.69
N GLY A 117 -19.70 8.54 8.56
CA GLY A 117 -20.26 8.69 7.23
C GLY A 117 -19.45 9.58 6.31
N GLY A 118 -19.87 9.63 5.05
CA GLY A 118 -19.27 10.44 4.00
C GLY A 118 -18.53 9.64 2.93
N GLY A 119 -17.43 10.17 2.45
CA GLY A 119 -16.59 9.58 1.44
C GLY A 119 -15.27 10.37 1.27
N PRO A 120 -14.43 10.06 0.27
CA PRO A 120 -13.11 10.68 0.15
C PRO A 120 -13.13 12.20 0.08
N SER A 121 -14.10 12.79 -0.59
CA SER A 121 -14.21 14.26 -0.70
C SER A 121 -14.64 14.94 0.58
N ARG A 122 -15.35 14.25 1.45
CA ARG A 122 -15.76 14.71 2.78
C ARG A 122 -16.25 13.55 3.60
N PHE A 123 -15.63 13.32 4.74
CA PHE A 123 -16.04 12.33 5.74
C PHE A 123 -16.01 12.94 7.13
N GLY A 124 -16.65 12.29 8.09
CA GLY A 124 -16.81 12.81 9.44
C GLY A 124 -16.52 11.79 10.53
N PHE A 125 -16.08 12.30 11.68
CA PHE A 125 -16.00 11.59 12.96
C PHE A 125 -15.94 12.59 14.10
N GLY A 126 -16.53 12.25 15.24
CA GLY A 126 -16.48 13.09 16.44
C GLY A 126 -17.01 14.53 16.26
N GLY A 127 -17.84 14.77 15.23
CA GLY A 127 -18.33 16.12 14.88
C GLY A 127 -17.39 16.92 13.99
N TYR A 128 -16.25 16.34 13.59
CA TYR A 128 -15.26 16.97 12.71
C TYR A 128 -15.38 16.44 11.29
N TYR A 129 -14.96 17.25 10.32
CA TYR A 129 -14.96 16.89 8.92
C TYR A 129 -13.57 17.00 8.29
N PHE A 130 -13.28 16.06 7.39
CA PHE A 130 -12.04 15.97 6.67
C PHE A 130 -12.26 15.64 5.19
N SER A 131 -11.27 15.89 4.37
CA SER A 131 -11.20 15.40 2.99
C SER A 131 -9.89 14.66 2.77
N VAL A 132 -9.92 13.64 1.92
CA VAL A 132 -8.73 12.92 1.47
C VAL A 132 -8.00 13.75 0.43
N ALA A 133 -6.66 13.71 0.42
CA ALA A 133 -5.86 14.31 -0.64
C ALA A 133 -6.23 13.72 -2.00
N PRO A 134 -6.35 14.54 -3.06
CA PRO A 134 -6.71 14.03 -4.38
C PRO A 134 -5.79 12.88 -4.89
N ALA A 135 -4.51 12.93 -4.55
CA ALA A 135 -3.54 11.90 -4.90
C ALA A 135 -3.83 10.54 -4.23
N ASP A 136 -4.50 10.55 -3.08
CA ASP A 136 -4.73 9.35 -2.27
C ASP A 136 -6.12 8.74 -2.43
N ILE A 137 -7.01 9.36 -3.20
CA ILE A 137 -8.40 8.88 -3.36
C ILE A 137 -8.43 7.42 -3.80
N GLY A 138 -7.54 7.01 -4.69
CA GLY A 138 -7.43 5.62 -5.17
C GLY A 138 -7.03 4.61 -4.09
N TYR A 139 -6.50 5.06 -2.96
CA TYR A 139 -6.15 4.18 -1.82
C TYR A 139 -7.31 4.00 -0.83
N CYS A 140 -8.43 4.67 -1.07
CA CYS A 140 -9.60 4.55 -0.21
C CYS A 140 -10.52 3.37 -0.57
N ASP A 141 -10.14 2.54 -1.53
CA ASP A 141 -10.89 1.35 -1.89
C ASP A 141 -11.07 0.43 -0.67
N GLY A 142 -12.30 0.04 -0.43
CA GLY A 142 -12.63 -0.82 0.71
C GLY A 142 -12.76 -0.10 2.05
N TRP A 143 -12.63 1.24 2.13
CA TRP A 143 -12.96 1.99 3.35
C TRP A 143 -14.46 1.95 3.63
N LEU A 144 -14.79 1.62 4.85
CA LEU A 144 -16.17 1.67 5.36
C LEU A 144 -16.38 3.01 6.09
N TRP A 145 -16.82 4.01 5.32
CA TRP A 145 -16.90 5.40 5.77
C TRP A 145 -17.84 5.67 6.94
N ASP A 146 -18.69 4.72 7.28
CA ASP A 146 -19.67 4.80 8.38
C ASP A 146 -19.30 3.91 9.57
N SER A 147 -18.19 3.18 9.49
CA SER A 147 -17.92 2.15 10.50
C SER A 147 -16.45 1.81 10.72
N ASP A 148 -15.52 2.23 9.84
CA ASP A 148 -14.12 2.00 10.10
C ASP A 148 -13.60 2.85 11.27
N ASP A 149 -12.62 2.30 11.96
CA ASP A 149 -11.86 3.01 12.97
C ASP A 149 -10.57 3.56 12.34
N ILE A 150 -10.26 4.81 12.66
CA ILE A 150 -9.06 5.49 12.19
C ILE A 150 -8.25 6.07 13.34
N VAL A 151 -6.96 6.25 13.11
CA VAL A 151 -6.09 7.05 13.97
C VAL A 151 -5.49 8.16 13.13
N LEU A 152 -5.54 9.39 13.65
CA LEU A 152 -4.91 10.54 12.99
C LEU A 152 -3.51 10.75 13.52
N TYR A 153 -2.61 11.08 12.61
CA TYR A 153 -1.24 11.51 12.92
C TYR A 153 -0.98 12.84 12.22
N GLU A 154 -0.15 13.67 12.85
CA GLU A 154 0.38 14.84 12.16
C GLU A 154 1.37 14.40 11.09
N ASP A 155 1.31 15.06 9.92
CA ASP A 155 2.30 14.87 8.88
C ASP A 155 3.31 16.03 8.89
N PRO A 156 4.52 15.82 9.40
CA PRO A 156 5.53 16.87 9.49
C PRO A 156 6.18 17.20 8.14
N ASP A 157 6.01 16.36 7.14
CA ASP A 157 6.61 16.54 5.82
C ASP A 157 5.72 17.34 4.87
N HIS A 158 4.40 17.32 5.08
CA HIS A 158 3.44 18.01 4.24
C HIS A 158 2.53 18.93 5.08
N PRO A 159 2.95 20.19 5.31
CA PRO A 159 2.17 21.14 6.11
C PRO A 159 0.73 21.28 5.62
N GLY A 160 -0.22 21.23 6.53
CA GLY A 160 -1.66 21.28 6.23
C GLY A 160 -2.33 19.91 6.15
N TRP A 161 -1.55 18.86 6.10
CA TRP A 161 -2.04 17.49 6.04
C TRP A 161 -1.88 16.74 7.37
N TYR A 162 -2.75 15.77 7.56
CA TYR A 162 -2.68 14.73 8.57
C TYR A 162 -2.63 13.38 7.86
N LEU A 163 -2.16 12.34 8.54
CA LEU A 163 -2.25 10.96 8.08
C LEU A 163 -3.41 10.28 8.81
N ALA A 164 -4.41 9.84 8.07
CA ALA A 164 -5.50 9.01 8.59
C ALA A 164 -5.17 7.53 8.36
N TYR A 165 -4.81 6.85 9.43
CA TYR A 165 -4.53 5.41 9.41
C TYR A 165 -5.81 4.63 9.64
N ASN A 166 -6.22 3.81 8.67
CA ASN A 166 -7.35 2.89 8.80
C ASN A 166 -6.92 1.63 9.55
N VAL A 167 -7.45 1.45 10.75
CA VAL A 167 -7.07 0.36 11.66
C VAL A 167 -7.39 -1.01 11.06
N ARG A 168 -8.52 -1.14 10.37
CA ARG A 168 -8.93 -2.41 9.77
C ARG A 168 -8.09 -2.81 8.56
N LEU A 169 -7.74 -1.83 7.73
CA LEU A 169 -7.02 -2.08 6.48
C LEU A 169 -5.50 -2.03 6.64
N GLY A 170 -5.00 -1.36 7.67
CA GLY A 170 -3.56 -1.15 7.87
C GLY A 170 -2.94 -0.16 6.90
N ILE A 171 -3.75 0.57 6.13
CA ILE A 171 -3.33 1.60 5.17
C ILE A 171 -3.58 2.99 5.73
N TYR A 172 -2.90 3.98 5.17
CA TYR A 172 -3.12 5.37 5.52
C TYR A 172 -3.21 6.24 4.27
N VAL A 173 -3.86 7.40 4.43
CA VAL A 173 -4.01 8.43 3.41
C VAL A 173 -3.79 9.80 4.03
N HIS A 174 -3.35 10.76 3.22
CA HIS A 174 -3.30 12.16 3.63
C HIS A 174 -4.71 12.75 3.67
N VAL A 175 -5.00 13.45 4.75
CA VAL A 175 -6.30 14.08 4.96
C VAL A 175 -6.14 15.50 5.46
N MET A 176 -7.02 16.38 5.01
CA MET A 176 -7.06 17.77 5.43
C MET A 176 -8.26 18.00 6.34
N PHE A 177 -8.04 18.70 7.44
CA PHE A 177 -9.10 19.16 8.32
C PHE A 177 -9.90 20.27 7.63
N LEU A 178 -11.22 20.14 7.62
CA LEU A 178 -12.11 21.13 7.00
C LEU A 178 -12.74 22.05 8.06
N ARG A 179 -13.34 21.49 9.08
CA ARG A 179 -13.97 22.20 10.23
C ARG A 179 -14.80 21.24 11.11
N THR A 180 -15.47 21.80 12.11
CA THR A 180 -16.55 21.18 12.89
C THR A 180 -17.89 21.34 12.20
#